data_329d61fc04d6232708c1a380ef55d24a
#
_entry.id   329d61fc04d6232708c1a380ef55d24a
#
_cell.length_a   1.000
_cell.length_b   1.000
_cell.length_c   1.000
_cell.angle_alpha   90.00
_cell.angle_beta   90.00
_cell.angle_gamma   90.00
#
_symmetry.space_group_name_H-M   'P 1'
#
loop_
_entity.id
_entity.type
_entity.pdbx_description
1 polymer ?
#
loop_
_entity_poly.entity_id
_entity_poly.type
_entity_poly.pdbx_seq_one_letter_code
_entity_poly.pdbx_strand_id
1 'polypeptide(L)'
;MQRYPMTPEGKLALEKELHQLKTVDRPRITAAIAEAREHGDLKENAEYHAAREQQGFCEGRIQDIEGRLGAMQVIDIHTLEKNGRVVFGVTVTIENLDTEEKKTYKIVGDDEADFKINKISVNSPIARGLLGKSEGDDAKITTPQGEVEYEIVKVEYL
;
A
#
# COMPACT_ATOMS: atom_id res chain seq x y z
N MET A 1 -5.56 -1.70 19.97
CA MET A 1 -4.56 -2.03 18.94
C MET A 1 -5.11 -1.65 17.56
N GLN A 2 -4.37 -0.86 16.84
CA GLN A 2 -4.78 -0.44 15.49
C GLN A 2 -4.54 -1.57 14.50
N ARG A 3 -5.57 -1.89 13.71
CA ARG A 3 -5.46 -2.89 12.65
C ARG A 3 -5.37 -2.21 11.30
N TYR A 4 -4.55 -2.77 10.43
CA TYR A 4 -4.37 -2.26 9.07
C TYR A 4 -5.25 -3.05 8.11
N PRO A 5 -6.22 -2.41 7.43
CA PRO A 5 -7.00 -3.12 6.41
C PRO A 5 -6.12 -3.45 5.22
N MET A 6 -6.29 -4.63 4.67
CA MET A 6 -5.46 -5.12 3.58
C MET A 6 -6.29 -6.06 2.70
N THR A 7 -6.07 -6.00 1.39
CA THR A 7 -6.67 -6.95 0.47
C THR A 7 -5.91 -8.28 0.53
N PRO A 8 -6.54 -9.40 0.13
CA PRO A 8 -5.80 -10.67 0.04
C PRO A 8 -4.57 -10.60 -0.84
N GLU A 9 -4.63 -9.84 -1.94
CA GLU A 9 -3.52 -9.64 -2.86
C GLU A 9 -2.38 -8.87 -2.19
N GLY A 10 -2.70 -7.88 -1.38
CA GLY A 10 -1.72 -7.09 -0.64
C GLY A 10 -1.00 -7.93 0.41
N LYS A 11 -1.74 -8.79 1.11
CA LYS A 11 -1.16 -9.72 2.06
C LYS A 11 -0.16 -10.64 1.36
N LEU A 12 -0.57 -11.22 0.24
CA LEU A 12 0.27 -12.12 -0.54
C LEU A 12 1.56 -11.42 -1.01
N ALA A 13 1.44 -10.18 -1.48
CA ALA A 13 2.59 -9.39 -1.93
C ALA A 13 3.58 -9.13 -0.79
N LEU A 14 3.10 -8.79 0.40
CA LEU A 14 3.96 -8.57 1.57
C LEU A 14 4.63 -9.87 2.02
N GLU A 15 3.91 -10.98 2.03
CA GLU A 15 4.47 -12.28 2.38
C GLU A 15 5.59 -12.69 1.40
N LYS A 16 5.38 -12.41 0.13
CA LYS A 16 6.36 -12.68 -0.93
C LYS A 16 7.62 -11.83 -0.75
N GLU A 17 7.44 -10.54 -0.49
CA GLU A 17 8.56 -9.63 -0.22
C GLU A 17 9.35 -10.07 1.02
N LEU A 18 8.64 -10.44 2.08
CA LEU A 18 9.27 -10.92 3.32
C LEU A 18 10.11 -12.17 3.06
N HIS A 19 9.57 -13.10 2.30
CA HIS A 19 10.30 -14.32 1.94
C HIS A 19 11.57 -14.01 1.16
N GLN A 20 11.49 -13.10 0.17
CA GLN A 20 12.64 -12.64 -0.62
C GLN A 20 13.70 -12.00 0.28
N LEU A 21 13.29 -11.12 1.19
CA LEU A 21 14.21 -10.45 2.10
C LEU A 21 14.95 -11.43 3.01
N LYS A 22 14.24 -12.41 3.55
CA LYS A 22 14.83 -13.38 4.48
C LYS A 22 15.69 -14.45 3.81
N THR A 23 15.29 -14.91 2.63
CA THR A 23 15.94 -16.07 1.99
C THR A 23 16.93 -15.69 0.91
N VAL A 24 16.85 -14.48 0.34
CA VAL A 24 17.74 -14.04 -0.74
C VAL A 24 18.57 -12.82 -0.30
N ASP A 25 17.91 -11.74 0.09
CA ASP A 25 18.62 -10.48 0.37
C ASP A 25 19.47 -10.56 1.63
N ARG A 26 18.91 -11.07 2.73
CA ARG A 26 19.64 -11.19 4.00
C ARG A 26 20.91 -12.04 3.86
N PRO A 27 20.86 -13.26 3.29
CA PRO A 27 22.09 -14.06 3.10
C PRO A 27 23.09 -13.40 2.18
N ARG A 28 22.64 -12.75 1.11
CA ARG A 28 23.53 -12.02 0.18
C ARG A 28 24.25 -10.89 0.88
N ILE A 29 23.56 -10.13 1.71
CA ILE A 29 24.13 -9.02 2.46
C ILE A 29 25.12 -9.53 3.52
N THR A 30 24.76 -10.62 4.21
CA THR A 30 25.66 -11.24 5.19
C THR A 30 26.96 -11.68 4.54
N ALA A 31 26.88 -12.29 3.35
CA ALA A 31 28.05 -12.70 2.59
C ALA A 31 28.88 -11.49 2.15
N ALA A 32 28.23 -10.41 1.73
CA ALA A 32 28.92 -9.17 1.35
C ALA A 32 29.69 -8.54 2.52
N ILE A 33 29.12 -8.60 3.72
CA ILE A 33 29.78 -8.10 4.94
C ILE A 33 31.02 -8.96 5.21
N ALA A 34 30.90 -10.27 5.15
CA ALA A 34 32.02 -11.18 5.39
C ALA A 34 33.15 -10.96 4.38
N GLU A 35 32.81 -10.80 3.11
CA GLU A 35 33.79 -10.51 2.06
C GLU A 35 34.49 -9.16 2.30
N ALA A 36 33.73 -8.13 2.64
CA ALA A 36 34.29 -6.80 2.89
C ALA A 36 35.27 -6.80 4.08
N ARG A 37 34.99 -7.60 5.11
CA ARG A 37 35.89 -7.73 6.26
C ARG A 37 37.26 -8.31 5.90
N GLU A 38 37.30 -9.15 4.88
CA GLU A 38 38.56 -9.74 4.43
C GLU A 38 39.55 -8.71 3.83
N HIS A 39 39.02 -7.53 3.43
CA HIS A 39 39.84 -6.46 2.88
C HIS A 39 40.58 -5.62 3.95
N GLY A 40 40.40 -5.91 5.22
CA GLY A 40 41.17 -5.30 6.31
C GLY A 40 40.44 -4.23 7.08
N ASP A 41 40.96 -3.00 7.13
CA ASP A 41 40.52 -1.92 7.99
C ASP A 41 39.01 -1.62 7.82
N LEU A 42 38.22 -1.87 8.87
CA LEU A 42 36.78 -1.66 8.85
C LEU A 42 36.39 -0.18 8.89
N LYS A 43 37.23 0.65 9.52
CA LYS A 43 36.90 2.07 9.71
C LYS A 43 36.91 2.85 8.40
N GLU A 44 37.79 2.51 7.48
CA GLU A 44 37.94 3.18 6.18
C GLU A 44 37.45 2.33 5.01
N ASN A 45 36.83 1.19 5.31
CA ASN A 45 36.38 0.25 4.30
C ASN A 45 34.98 0.64 3.79
N ALA A 46 34.94 1.30 2.62
CA ALA A 46 33.69 1.76 2.02
C ALA A 46 32.71 0.61 1.69
N GLU A 47 33.23 -0.54 1.25
CA GLU A 47 32.43 -1.72 0.93
C GLU A 47 31.76 -2.27 2.19
N TYR A 48 32.48 -2.31 3.30
CA TYR A 48 31.95 -2.74 4.59
C TYR A 48 30.83 -1.80 5.07
N HIS A 49 31.05 -0.50 5.00
CA HIS A 49 30.03 0.48 5.42
C HIS A 49 28.79 0.42 4.55
N ALA A 50 28.94 0.25 3.23
CA ALA A 50 27.82 0.12 2.31
C ALA A 50 27.01 -1.15 2.61
N ALA A 51 27.68 -2.28 2.86
CA ALA A 51 27.02 -3.54 3.17
C ALA A 51 26.27 -3.47 4.51
N ARG A 52 26.86 -2.79 5.51
CA ARG A 52 26.19 -2.59 6.81
C ARG A 52 24.96 -1.70 6.69
N GLU A 53 25.01 -0.69 5.84
CA GLU A 53 23.86 0.16 5.56
C GLU A 53 22.73 -0.64 4.91
N GLN A 54 23.05 -1.47 3.91
CA GLN A 54 22.08 -2.36 3.29
C GLN A 54 21.47 -3.34 4.29
N GLN A 55 22.28 -3.84 5.24
CA GLN A 55 21.79 -4.70 6.31
C GLN A 55 20.74 -3.99 7.15
N GLY A 56 21.01 -2.74 7.52
CA GLY A 56 20.07 -1.93 8.28
C GLY A 56 18.74 -1.75 7.56
N PHE A 57 18.77 -1.44 6.28
CA PHE A 57 17.56 -1.30 5.47
C PHE A 57 16.80 -2.63 5.34
N CYS A 58 17.51 -3.73 5.12
CA CYS A 58 16.90 -5.05 4.99
C CYS A 58 16.21 -5.48 6.29
N GLU A 59 16.91 -5.38 7.43
CA GLU A 59 16.34 -5.76 8.73
C GLU A 59 15.20 -4.85 9.13
N GLY A 60 15.31 -3.55 8.84
CA GLY A 60 14.24 -2.59 9.10
C GLY A 60 12.98 -2.90 8.29
N ARG A 61 13.14 -3.27 7.02
CA ARG A 61 12.01 -3.63 6.16
C ARG A 61 11.37 -4.94 6.62
N ILE A 62 12.17 -5.91 7.04
CA ILE A 62 11.66 -7.17 7.58
C ILE A 62 10.79 -6.89 8.81
N GLN A 63 11.27 -6.09 9.75
CA GLN A 63 10.52 -5.73 10.95
C GLN A 63 9.24 -4.98 10.61
N ASP A 64 9.29 -4.08 9.66
CA ASP A 64 8.13 -3.31 9.21
C ASP A 64 7.04 -4.26 8.64
N ILE A 65 7.43 -5.17 7.74
CA ILE A 65 6.50 -6.12 7.13
C ILE A 65 5.92 -7.06 8.20
N GLU A 66 6.76 -7.61 9.08
CA GLU A 66 6.30 -8.50 10.15
C GLU A 66 5.32 -7.81 11.09
N GLY A 67 5.57 -6.54 11.41
CA GLY A 67 4.66 -5.73 12.22
C GLY A 67 3.31 -5.51 11.53
N ARG A 68 3.32 -5.22 10.24
CA ARG A 68 2.10 -5.02 9.47
C ARG A 68 1.31 -6.31 9.32
N LEU A 69 1.97 -7.42 9.01
CA LEU A 69 1.32 -8.73 8.91
C LEU A 69 0.73 -9.16 10.26
N GLY A 70 1.37 -8.81 11.37
CA GLY A 70 0.87 -9.11 12.71
C GLY A 70 -0.32 -8.26 13.13
N ALA A 71 -0.52 -7.10 12.52
CA ALA A 71 -1.58 -6.15 12.87
C ALA A 71 -2.63 -5.97 11.77
N MET A 72 -2.55 -6.74 10.69
CA MET A 72 -3.47 -6.60 9.56
C MET A 72 -4.84 -7.19 9.82
N GLN A 73 -5.82 -6.65 9.11
CA GLN A 73 -7.13 -7.24 8.95
C GLN A 73 -7.36 -7.42 7.46
N VAL A 74 -7.42 -8.68 7.00
CA VAL A 74 -7.68 -8.97 5.59
C VAL A 74 -9.16 -8.83 5.32
N ILE A 75 -9.49 -8.03 4.31
CA ILE A 75 -10.86 -7.82 3.86
C ILE A 75 -10.94 -8.28 2.41
N ASP A 76 -11.70 -9.36 2.19
CA ASP A 76 -11.93 -9.90 0.85
C ASP A 76 -13.23 -9.31 0.31
N ILE A 77 -13.12 -8.47 -0.71
CA ILE A 77 -14.27 -7.79 -1.32
C ILE A 77 -15.32 -8.77 -1.85
N HIS A 78 -14.91 -9.97 -2.22
CA HIS A 78 -15.82 -10.98 -2.77
C HIS A 78 -16.75 -11.57 -1.72
N THR A 79 -16.43 -11.42 -0.43
CA THR A 79 -17.26 -11.90 0.67
C THR A 79 -18.24 -10.85 1.19
N LEU A 80 -18.15 -9.62 0.71
CA LEU A 80 -18.98 -8.52 1.17
C LEU A 80 -20.27 -8.42 0.35
N GLU A 81 -21.31 -7.85 0.96
CA GLU A 81 -22.57 -7.61 0.30
C GLU A 81 -22.44 -6.58 -0.82
N LYS A 82 -22.94 -6.92 -2.00
CA LYS A 82 -22.89 -6.04 -3.18
C LYS A 82 -24.13 -5.13 -3.19
N ASN A 83 -24.14 -4.14 -2.31
CA ASN A 83 -25.25 -3.23 -2.12
C ASN A 83 -25.07 -1.83 -2.71
N GLY A 84 -23.98 -1.62 -3.49
CA GLY A 84 -23.68 -0.33 -4.09
C GLY A 84 -22.97 0.66 -3.17
N ARG A 85 -22.68 0.25 -1.94
CA ARG A 85 -22.01 1.10 -0.97
C ARG A 85 -20.50 1.06 -1.15
N VAL A 86 -19.85 2.22 -1.01
CA VAL A 86 -18.39 2.34 -1.08
C VAL A 86 -17.81 1.85 0.25
N VAL A 87 -17.09 0.74 0.18
CA VAL A 87 -16.38 0.14 1.31
C VAL A 87 -14.95 -0.17 0.90
N PHE A 88 -14.13 -0.57 1.86
CA PHE A 88 -12.75 -0.97 1.56
C PHE A 88 -12.73 -2.07 0.50
N GLY A 89 -11.86 -1.92 -0.49
CA GLY A 89 -11.64 -2.92 -1.53
C GLY A 89 -12.44 -2.74 -2.81
N VAL A 90 -13.44 -1.85 -2.81
CA VAL A 90 -14.25 -1.63 -4.01
C VAL A 90 -13.46 -0.90 -5.10
N THR A 91 -13.92 -1.11 -6.34
CA THR A 91 -13.51 -0.32 -7.50
C THR A 91 -14.61 0.68 -7.78
N VAL A 92 -14.32 1.96 -7.63
CA VAL A 92 -15.31 3.04 -7.73
C VAL A 92 -14.99 3.94 -8.91
N THR A 93 -16.01 4.23 -9.72
CA THR A 93 -15.91 5.19 -10.82
C THR A 93 -16.60 6.47 -10.39
N ILE A 94 -15.87 7.58 -10.45
CA ILE A 94 -16.37 8.91 -10.08
C ILE A 94 -16.28 9.86 -11.26
N GLU A 95 -17.22 10.80 -11.33
CA GLU A 95 -17.26 11.82 -12.36
C GLU A 95 -17.18 13.20 -11.73
N ASN A 96 -16.25 14.02 -12.20
CA ASN A 96 -16.14 15.41 -11.77
C ASN A 96 -17.36 16.16 -12.31
N LEU A 97 -18.16 16.78 -11.42
CA LEU A 97 -19.38 17.45 -11.82
C LEU A 97 -19.14 18.71 -12.66
N ASP A 98 -17.96 19.32 -12.54
CA ASP A 98 -17.62 20.54 -13.30
C ASP A 98 -17.03 20.21 -14.69
N THR A 99 -16.11 19.23 -14.74
CA THR A 99 -15.37 18.93 -15.97
C THR A 99 -15.93 17.73 -16.74
N GLU A 100 -16.82 16.97 -16.10
CA GLU A 100 -17.38 15.71 -16.63
C GLU A 100 -16.33 14.61 -16.85
N GLU A 101 -15.12 14.78 -16.32
CA GLU A 101 -14.06 13.78 -16.39
C GLU A 101 -14.35 12.61 -15.44
N LYS A 102 -14.26 11.39 -15.95
CA LYS A 102 -14.45 10.17 -15.16
C LYS A 102 -13.10 9.54 -14.82
N LYS A 103 -13.00 9.05 -13.60
CA LYS A 103 -11.84 8.29 -13.10
C LYS A 103 -12.30 7.10 -12.31
N THR A 104 -11.57 6.00 -12.43
CA THR A 104 -11.85 4.76 -11.71
C THR A 104 -10.71 4.46 -10.77
N TYR A 105 -11.03 4.26 -9.48
CA TYR A 105 -10.04 3.95 -8.44
C TYR A 105 -10.43 2.70 -7.68
N LYS A 106 -9.41 1.94 -7.26
CA LYS A 106 -9.60 0.86 -6.29
C LYS A 106 -9.12 1.34 -4.93
N ILE A 107 -9.94 1.16 -3.89
CA ILE A 107 -9.59 1.56 -2.52
C ILE A 107 -8.88 0.38 -1.85
N VAL A 108 -7.62 0.58 -1.49
CA VAL A 108 -6.75 -0.47 -0.94
C VAL A 108 -6.08 0.01 0.35
N GLY A 109 -5.28 -0.87 0.98
CA GLY A 109 -4.50 -0.50 2.14
C GLY A 109 -3.32 0.40 1.77
N ASP A 110 -2.73 1.06 2.78
CA ASP A 110 -1.62 1.99 2.57
C ASP A 110 -0.45 1.34 1.81
N ASP A 111 -0.16 0.07 2.11
CA ASP A 111 0.96 -0.65 1.50
C ASP A 111 0.72 -0.99 0.03
N GLU A 112 -0.54 -1.03 -0.39
CA GLU A 112 -0.94 -1.42 -1.74
C GLU A 112 -1.17 -0.22 -2.64
N ALA A 113 -1.22 0.98 -2.07
CA ALA A 113 -1.57 2.18 -2.81
C ALA A 113 -0.53 2.49 -3.88
N ASP A 114 -0.99 2.73 -5.10
CA ASP A 114 -0.16 3.14 -6.22
C ASP A 114 -1.02 3.97 -7.17
N PHE A 115 -0.85 5.28 -7.08
CA PHE A 115 -1.66 6.23 -7.85
C PHE A 115 -1.48 6.05 -9.36
N LYS A 116 -0.34 5.53 -9.80
CA LYS A 116 -0.05 5.29 -11.22
C LYS A 116 -0.99 4.25 -11.84
N ILE A 117 -1.46 3.30 -11.03
CA ILE A 117 -2.39 2.25 -11.47
C ILE A 117 -3.76 2.42 -10.83
N ASN A 118 -4.07 3.63 -10.39
CA ASN A 118 -5.37 4.02 -9.81
C ASN A 118 -5.77 3.21 -8.57
N LYS A 119 -4.79 2.83 -7.76
CA LYS A 119 -5.01 2.24 -6.44
C LYS A 119 -4.75 3.32 -5.40
N ILE A 120 -5.80 3.70 -4.67
CA ILE A 120 -5.70 4.76 -3.66
C ILE A 120 -5.81 4.17 -2.26
N SER A 121 -5.08 4.78 -1.34
CA SER A 121 -5.14 4.37 0.06
C SER A 121 -6.51 4.68 0.65
N VAL A 122 -6.99 3.78 1.49
CA VAL A 122 -8.21 3.96 2.30
C VAL A 122 -8.13 5.24 3.14
N ASN A 123 -6.93 5.70 3.46
CA ASN A 123 -6.68 6.90 4.26
C ASN A 123 -6.48 8.16 3.41
N SER A 124 -6.51 8.04 2.08
CA SER A 124 -6.35 9.19 1.18
C SER A 124 -7.57 10.12 1.25
N PRO A 125 -7.42 11.42 0.93
CA PRO A 125 -8.56 12.34 0.91
C PRO A 125 -9.68 11.91 -0.02
N ILE A 126 -9.35 11.36 -1.18
CA ILE A 126 -10.36 10.87 -2.14
C ILE A 126 -11.15 9.71 -1.52
N ALA A 127 -10.46 8.71 -0.99
CA ALA A 127 -11.11 7.55 -0.38
C ALA A 127 -11.99 7.97 0.82
N ARG A 128 -11.48 8.86 1.67
CA ARG A 128 -12.25 9.34 2.83
C ARG A 128 -13.52 10.05 2.44
N GLY A 129 -13.50 10.78 1.34
CA GLY A 129 -14.68 11.47 0.82
C GLY A 129 -15.71 10.52 0.21
N LEU A 130 -15.29 9.35 -0.22
CA LEU A 130 -16.17 8.38 -0.89
C LEU A 130 -16.70 7.31 0.04
N LEU A 131 -15.92 6.89 1.05
CA LEU A 131 -16.30 5.81 1.95
C LEU A 131 -17.61 6.07 2.67
N GLY A 132 -18.47 5.07 2.69
CA GLY A 132 -19.79 5.17 3.33
C GLY A 132 -20.89 5.72 2.45
N LYS A 133 -20.54 6.27 1.30
CA LYS A 133 -21.52 6.74 0.32
C LYS A 133 -21.91 5.60 -0.61
N SER A 134 -22.93 5.81 -1.42
CA SER A 134 -23.47 4.79 -2.32
C SER A 134 -23.44 5.25 -3.76
N GLU A 135 -23.55 4.28 -4.67
CA GLU A 135 -23.67 4.55 -6.10
C GLU A 135 -24.83 5.52 -6.33
N GLY A 136 -24.58 6.56 -7.12
CA GLY A 136 -25.55 7.63 -7.37
C GLY A 136 -25.43 8.83 -6.45
N ASP A 137 -24.69 8.72 -5.35
CA ASP A 137 -24.49 9.84 -4.43
C ASP A 137 -23.45 10.82 -4.95
N ASP A 138 -23.55 12.07 -4.50
CA ASP A 138 -22.52 13.08 -4.73
C ASP A 138 -21.57 13.09 -3.54
N ALA A 139 -20.28 13.33 -3.82
CA ALA A 139 -19.24 13.40 -2.81
C ALA A 139 -18.43 14.67 -2.98
N LYS A 140 -18.18 15.37 -1.86
CA LYS A 140 -17.27 16.49 -1.83
C LYS A 140 -15.90 16.02 -1.34
N ILE A 141 -14.88 16.25 -2.15
CA ILE A 141 -13.53 15.86 -1.83
C ILE A 141 -12.69 17.11 -1.66
N THR A 142 -12.04 17.24 -0.50
CA THR A 142 -11.15 18.35 -0.21
C THR A 142 -9.78 18.06 -0.81
N THR A 143 -9.33 18.92 -1.72
CA THR A 143 -8.01 18.85 -2.33
C THR A 143 -7.19 20.06 -1.92
N PRO A 144 -5.85 20.06 -2.11
CA PRO A 144 -5.04 21.25 -1.85
C PRO A 144 -5.46 22.47 -2.67
N GLN A 145 -6.19 22.25 -3.76
CA GLN A 145 -6.67 23.31 -4.66
C GLN A 145 -8.12 23.74 -4.34
N GLY A 146 -8.74 23.16 -3.30
CA GLY A 146 -10.10 23.44 -2.89
C GLY A 146 -11.00 22.21 -2.92
N GLU A 147 -12.29 22.44 -2.68
CA GLU A 147 -13.28 21.37 -2.72
C GLU A 147 -13.69 21.07 -4.18
N VAL A 148 -13.78 19.77 -4.50
CA VAL A 148 -14.25 19.31 -5.78
C VAL A 148 -15.42 18.35 -5.55
N GLU A 149 -16.51 18.53 -6.30
CA GLU A 149 -17.68 17.66 -6.21
C GLU A 149 -17.62 16.59 -7.29
N TYR A 150 -17.88 15.36 -6.89
CA TYR A 150 -17.94 14.19 -7.77
C TYR A 150 -19.25 13.46 -7.59
N GLU A 151 -19.73 12.82 -8.65
CA GLU A 151 -20.81 11.86 -8.58
C GLU A 151 -20.19 10.45 -8.55
N ILE A 152 -20.73 9.59 -7.68
CA ILE A 152 -20.34 8.17 -7.66
C ILE A 152 -21.16 7.47 -8.73
N VAL A 153 -20.53 7.22 -9.89
CA VAL A 153 -21.20 6.67 -11.07
C VAL A 153 -21.41 5.17 -10.92
N LYS A 154 -20.42 4.46 -10.40
CA LYS A 154 -20.43 3.01 -10.34
C LYS A 154 -19.58 2.50 -9.18
N VAL A 155 -20.07 1.49 -8.49
CA VAL A 155 -19.34 0.78 -7.43
C VAL A 155 -19.29 -0.70 -7.79
N GLU A 156 -18.07 -1.22 -7.97
CA GLU A 156 -17.86 -2.62 -8.36
C GLU A 156 -17.09 -3.38 -7.27
N TYR A 157 -17.49 -4.59 -7.02
CA TYR A 157 -16.89 -5.47 -6.02
C TYR A 157 -16.04 -6.53 -6.74
N LEU A 158 -14.97 -6.08 -7.38
CA LEU A 158 -14.09 -6.91 -8.22
C LEU A 158 -13.01 -7.64 -7.43
#